data_b3e353d18324dfb5d2459423367b2e65
#
_entry.id   b3e353d18324dfb5d2459423367b2e65
#
_cell.length_a   1.000
_cell.length_b   1.000
_cell.length_c   1.000
_cell.angle_alpha   90.00
_cell.angle_beta   90.00
_cell.angle_gamma   90.00
#
_symmetry.space_group_name_H-M   'P 1'
#
loop_
_entity.id
_entity.type
_entity.pdbx_description
1 polymer ?
#
loop_
_entity_poly.entity_id
_entity_poly.type
_entity_poly.pdbx_seq_one_letter_code
_entity_poly.pdbx_strand_id
1 'polypeptide(L)'
;MKRKVFASVFATIILLECLLRVFDPYGYTALQASHFIVNAGYITHPTRGYALADRCYKNSQWGYCVENGARVVPDTNLNARKTLVLVGDSVLFGWGVNNADTAANLIAKALPDWRVINAAVPGYSSENIYATFEQYREVADLTVYLVTPNDIEVSFPRDVFEYAPRSGDIMTLEYLRMIYAYAQPIEHAPVRYLNDLYRLHQAGVILVGFEDNPTLPHYAYKISRYSETLSMFDGHPSIEGQREIAAQMIGIVQALIAT
;
A
#
# COMPACT_ATOMS: atom_id res chain seq x y z
N MET A 1 -44.15 -21.85 18.97
CA MET A 1 -42.70 -22.14 18.98
C MET A 1 -41.93 -21.41 17.91
N LYS A 2 -42.26 -21.48 16.62
CA LYS A 2 -41.52 -20.82 15.50
C LYS A 2 -41.32 -19.30 15.65
N ARG A 3 -42.36 -18.54 16.09
CA ARG A 3 -42.27 -17.07 16.29
C ARG A 3 -41.28 -16.68 17.41
N LYS A 4 -41.18 -17.43 18.49
CA LYS A 4 -40.24 -17.14 19.60
C LYS A 4 -38.80 -17.40 19.17
N VAL A 5 -38.56 -18.47 18.41
CA VAL A 5 -37.23 -18.79 17.86
C VAL A 5 -36.78 -17.69 16.89
N PHE A 6 -37.67 -17.25 16.00
CA PHE A 6 -37.36 -16.18 15.05
C PHE A 6 -37.05 -14.85 15.76
N ALA A 7 -37.85 -14.49 16.76
CA ALA A 7 -37.61 -13.28 17.56
C ALA A 7 -36.29 -13.34 18.33
N SER A 8 -35.92 -14.49 18.88
CA SER A 8 -34.64 -14.68 19.56
C SER A 8 -33.45 -14.56 18.61
N VAL A 9 -33.49 -15.20 17.44
CA VAL A 9 -32.43 -15.11 16.42
C VAL A 9 -32.27 -13.67 15.97
N PHE A 10 -33.36 -12.97 15.68
CA PHE A 10 -33.31 -11.57 15.25
C PHE A 10 -32.73 -10.65 16.33
N ALA A 11 -33.13 -10.83 17.60
CA ALA A 11 -32.56 -10.08 18.72
C ALA A 11 -31.07 -10.35 18.92
N THR A 12 -30.63 -11.60 18.71
CA THR A 12 -29.20 -11.95 18.79
C THR A 12 -28.39 -11.27 17.69
N ILE A 13 -28.89 -11.19 16.45
CA ILE A 13 -28.23 -10.51 15.34
C ILE A 13 -28.11 -9.00 15.62
N ILE A 14 -29.19 -8.36 16.12
CA ILE A 14 -29.15 -6.94 16.49
C ILE A 14 -28.13 -6.70 17.60
N LEU A 15 -28.13 -7.55 18.63
CA LEU A 15 -27.17 -7.42 19.73
C LEU A 15 -25.73 -7.55 19.23
N LEU A 16 -25.46 -8.54 18.38
CA LEU A 16 -24.14 -8.74 17.78
C LEU A 16 -23.72 -7.52 16.95
N GLU A 17 -24.60 -7.00 16.12
CA GLU A 17 -24.34 -5.77 15.32
C GLU A 17 -24.01 -4.57 16.23
N CYS A 18 -24.78 -4.38 17.32
CA CYS A 18 -24.50 -3.31 18.28
C CYS A 18 -23.14 -3.49 18.96
N LEU A 19 -22.84 -4.72 19.39
CA LEU A 19 -21.54 -5.01 20.02
C LEU A 19 -20.38 -4.78 19.06
N LEU A 20 -20.46 -5.22 17.81
CA LEU A 20 -19.43 -5.00 16.81
C LEU A 20 -19.21 -3.50 16.54
N ARG A 21 -20.28 -2.70 16.49
CA ARG A 21 -20.17 -1.24 16.28
C ARG A 21 -19.57 -0.50 17.47
N VAL A 22 -19.86 -0.96 18.71
CA VAL A 22 -19.36 -0.31 19.92
C VAL A 22 -17.92 -0.68 20.21
N PHE A 23 -17.57 -1.93 20.09
CA PHE A 23 -16.24 -2.41 20.46
C PHE A 23 -15.25 -2.42 19.29
N ASP A 24 -15.76 -2.49 18.05
CA ASP A 24 -14.96 -2.60 16.82
C ASP A 24 -13.64 -3.39 17.04
N PRO A 25 -13.74 -4.65 17.52
CA PRO A 25 -12.60 -5.40 18.05
C PRO A 25 -11.49 -5.61 17.03
N TYR A 26 -11.79 -5.33 15.77
CA TYR A 26 -10.90 -5.56 14.64
C TYR A 26 -10.48 -4.28 13.93
N GLY A 27 -10.87 -3.09 14.42
CA GLY A 27 -10.57 -1.82 13.76
C GLY A 27 -11.21 -1.71 12.37
N TYR A 28 -12.34 -2.41 12.17
CA TYR A 28 -13.03 -2.49 10.88
C TYR A 28 -13.47 -1.12 10.36
N THR A 29 -13.92 -0.25 11.26
CA THR A 29 -14.33 1.12 10.90
C THR A 29 -13.16 1.92 10.33
N ALA A 30 -11.97 1.76 10.92
CA ALA A 30 -10.75 2.40 10.44
C ALA A 30 -10.32 1.82 9.09
N LEU A 31 -10.36 0.50 8.96
CA LEU A 31 -10.05 -0.20 7.72
C LEU A 31 -11.02 0.18 6.60
N GLN A 32 -12.34 0.20 6.87
CA GLN A 32 -13.34 0.68 5.91
C GLN A 32 -13.10 2.11 5.46
N ALA A 33 -12.81 3.01 6.42
CA ALA A 33 -12.55 4.40 6.10
C ALA A 33 -11.31 4.55 5.21
N SER A 34 -10.28 3.76 5.45
CA SER A 34 -9.06 3.75 4.62
C SER A 34 -9.32 3.19 3.23
N HIS A 35 -10.02 2.06 3.12
CA HIS A 35 -10.43 1.51 1.83
C HIS A 35 -11.30 2.48 1.04
N PHE A 36 -12.27 3.14 1.70
CA PHE A 36 -13.15 4.09 1.04
C PHE A 36 -12.38 5.24 0.38
N ILE A 37 -11.45 5.88 1.07
CA ILE A 37 -10.73 7.03 0.52
C ILE A 37 -9.75 6.64 -0.58
N VAL A 38 -9.15 5.46 -0.51
CA VAL A 38 -8.23 4.98 -1.56
C VAL A 38 -9.03 4.50 -2.77
N ASN A 39 -10.08 3.70 -2.57
CA ASN A 39 -10.93 3.21 -3.67
C ASN A 39 -11.59 4.36 -4.46
N ALA A 40 -11.98 5.45 -3.78
CA ALA A 40 -12.49 6.64 -4.45
C ALA A 40 -11.45 7.34 -5.34
N GLY A 41 -10.16 7.02 -5.16
CA GLY A 41 -9.04 7.57 -5.91
C GLY A 41 -8.68 6.82 -7.16
N TYR A 42 -9.07 5.56 -7.30
CA TYR A 42 -8.67 4.76 -8.45
C TYR A 42 -9.33 5.22 -9.75
N ILE A 43 -8.50 5.27 -10.79
CA ILE A 43 -8.91 5.49 -12.18
C ILE A 43 -8.25 4.45 -13.08
N THR A 44 -8.86 4.15 -14.23
CA THR A 44 -8.24 3.29 -15.23
C THR A 44 -6.99 3.95 -15.82
N HIS A 45 -5.95 3.13 -16.08
CA HIS A 45 -4.70 3.59 -16.67
C HIS A 45 -4.27 2.66 -17.81
N PRO A 46 -3.86 3.18 -18.98
CA PRO A 46 -3.67 2.36 -20.18
C PRO A 46 -2.54 1.33 -20.08
N THR A 47 -1.50 1.61 -19.33
CA THR A 47 -0.32 0.73 -19.20
C THR A 47 -0.22 0.06 -17.84
N ARG A 48 -0.73 0.68 -16.78
CA ARG A 48 -0.65 0.17 -15.40
C ARG A 48 -1.94 -0.52 -14.94
N GLY A 49 -2.96 -0.62 -15.81
CA GLY A 49 -4.29 -1.10 -15.45
C GLY A 49 -5.10 -0.06 -14.68
N TYR A 50 -4.54 0.47 -13.60
CA TYR A 50 -5.14 1.55 -12.82
C TYR A 50 -4.07 2.48 -12.22
N ALA A 51 -4.50 3.64 -11.75
CA ALA A 51 -3.68 4.64 -11.05
C ALA A 51 -4.57 5.39 -10.04
N LEU A 52 -3.99 6.30 -9.29
CA LEU A 52 -4.73 7.23 -8.44
C LEU A 52 -4.91 8.57 -9.18
N ALA A 53 -6.11 9.14 -9.10
CA ALA A 53 -6.41 10.45 -9.68
C ALA A 53 -5.72 11.58 -8.91
N ASP A 54 -5.30 12.62 -9.64
CA ASP A 54 -4.66 13.81 -9.08
C ASP A 54 -5.67 14.65 -8.28
N ARG A 55 -5.69 14.43 -6.97
CA ARG A 55 -6.46 15.21 -5.98
C ARG A 55 -6.09 14.79 -4.56
N CYS A 56 -6.63 15.52 -3.58
CA CYS A 56 -6.50 15.15 -2.17
C CYS A 56 -7.72 14.35 -1.70
N TYR A 57 -7.44 13.38 -0.85
CA TYR A 57 -8.41 12.50 -0.20
C TYR A 57 -8.19 12.54 1.31
N LYS A 58 -9.27 12.54 2.07
CA LYS A 58 -9.19 12.59 3.53
C LYS A 58 -10.39 11.90 4.16
N ASN A 59 -10.15 11.18 5.25
CA ASN A 59 -11.16 10.72 6.19
C ASN A 59 -10.92 11.37 7.57
N SER A 60 -11.55 10.85 8.63
CA SER A 60 -11.36 11.35 9.99
C SER A 60 -10.02 11.02 10.62
N GLN A 61 -9.25 10.09 10.05
CA GLN A 61 -8.02 9.55 10.65
C GLN A 61 -6.77 9.98 9.91
N TRP A 62 -6.77 9.92 8.56
CA TRP A 62 -5.64 10.25 7.73
C TRP A 62 -6.06 10.80 6.37
N GLY A 63 -5.10 11.32 5.62
CA GLY A 63 -5.35 11.80 4.28
C GLY A 63 -4.08 11.78 3.42
N TYR A 64 -4.28 11.77 2.11
CA TYR A 64 -3.21 11.83 1.13
C TYR A 64 -3.59 12.71 -0.05
N CYS A 65 -2.60 13.24 -0.74
CA CYS A 65 -2.76 13.92 -2.01
C CYS A 65 -1.94 13.21 -3.08
N VAL A 66 -2.44 13.24 -4.31
CA VAL A 66 -1.77 12.76 -5.52
C VAL A 66 -1.63 13.93 -6.47
N GLU A 67 -0.45 14.11 -7.02
CA GLU A 67 -0.11 15.10 -8.03
C GLU A 67 0.78 14.47 -9.09
N ASN A 68 0.45 14.67 -10.37
CA ASN A 68 1.15 14.08 -11.51
C ASN A 68 1.28 12.55 -11.43
N GLY A 69 0.23 11.89 -10.91
CA GLY A 69 0.16 10.44 -10.77
C GLY A 69 1.03 9.84 -9.66
N ALA A 70 1.61 10.66 -8.79
CA ALA A 70 2.43 10.24 -7.64
C ALA A 70 1.87 10.81 -6.34
N ARG A 71 2.03 10.08 -5.24
CA ARG A 71 1.67 10.59 -3.92
C ARG A 71 2.57 11.75 -3.53
N VAL A 72 1.97 12.84 -3.06
CA VAL A 72 2.69 14.05 -2.63
C VAL A 72 3.68 13.73 -1.50
N VAL A 73 4.91 14.18 -1.68
CA VAL A 73 6.01 14.13 -0.70
C VAL A 73 6.30 15.58 -0.27
N PRO A 74 5.77 16.04 0.89
CA PRO A 74 5.80 17.45 1.27
C PRO A 74 7.20 18.08 1.38
N ASP A 75 8.17 17.31 1.88
CA ASP A 75 9.52 17.81 2.13
C ASP A 75 10.50 17.52 0.98
N THR A 76 10.00 17.11 -0.20
CA THR A 76 10.86 16.91 -1.38
C THR A 76 11.39 18.21 -1.94
N ASN A 77 12.66 18.23 -2.34
CA ASN A 77 13.26 19.39 -3.01
C ASN A 77 12.90 19.40 -4.50
N LEU A 78 11.91 20.22 -4.87
CA LEU A 78 11.45 20.35 -6.26
C LEU A 78 12.51 20.97 -7.20
N ASN A 79 13.52 21.64 -6.65
CA ASN A 79 14.60 22.29 -7.42
C ASN A 79 15.87 21.41 -7.49
N ALA A 80 15.85 20.22 -6.92
CA ALA A 80 16.98 19.31 -6.98
C ALA A 80 17.26 18.87 -8.42
N ARG A 81 18.54 18.68 -8.73
CA ARG A 81 18.97 18.18 -10.04
C ARG A 81 18.87 16.67 -10.19
N LYS A 82 18.87 15.96 -9.06
CA LYS A 82 18.80 14.51 -9.01
C LYS A 82 17.43 14.07 -8.53
N THR A 83 16.89 13.02 -9.13
CA THR A 83 15.55 12.47 -8.81
C THR A 83 15.67 11.04 -8.34
N LEU A 84 15.14 10.78 -7.13
CA LEU A 84 14.90 9.44 -6.59
C LEU A 84 13.44 9.09 -6.79
N VAL A 85 13.17 8.02 -7.53
CA VAL A 85 11.81 7.47 -7.68
C VAL A 85 11.66 6.23 -6.80
N LEU A 86 10.64 6.25 -5.97
CA LEU A 86 10.26 5.14 -5.11
C LEU A 86 9.02 4.45 -5.70
N VAL A 87 9.13 3.16 -6.02
CA VAL A 87 8.04 2.34 -6.55
C VAL A 87 7.72 1.20 -5.61
N GLY A 88 6.46 0.80 -5.54
CA GLY A 88 5.98 -0.25 -4.65
C GLY A 88 4.46 -0.27 -4.56
N ASP A 89 3.98 -1.00 -3.59
CA ASP A 89 2.57 -1.17 -3.28
C ASP A 89 2.06 -0.23 -2.16
N SER A 90 1.06 -0.68 -1.42
CA SER A 90 0.45 0.04 -0.29
C SER A 90 1.40 0.33 0.86
N VAL A 91 2.41 -0.52 1.08
CA VAL A 91 3.40 -0.34 2.16
C VAL A 91 4.23 0.91 1.92
N LEU A 92 4.81 1.04 0.74
CA LEU A 92 5.61 2.20 0.36
C LEU A 92 4.74 3.44 0.04
N PHE A 93 3.54 3.22 -0.49
CA PHE A 93 2.56 4.31 -0.63
C PHE A 93 2.34 5.01 0.71
N GLY A 94 2.34 4.28 1.81
CA GLY A 94 2.03 4.76 3.15
C GLY A 94 0.52 4.72 3.43
N TRP A 95 -0.10 3.56 3.17
CA TRP A 95 -1.49 3.31 3.54
C TRP A 95 -1.73 3.62 5.01
N GLY A 96 -2.80 4.34 5.31
CA GLY A 96 -3.21 4.64 6.68
C GLY A 96 -2.48 5.79 7.38
N VAL A 97 -1.48 6.44 6.73
CA VAL A 97 -0.74 7.56 7.31
C VAL A 97 -0.83 8.81 6.42
N ASN A 98 -0.62 10.00 7.00
CA ASN A 98 -0.62 11.25 6.24
C ASN A 98 0.63 11.39 5.37
N ASN A 99 0.60 12.30 4.41
CA ASN A 99 1.74 12.53 3.50
C ASN A 99 3.06 12.81 4.24
N ALA A 100 3.01 13.56 5.34
CA ALA A 100 4.19 13.93 6.12
C ALA A 100 4.81 12.76 6.89
N ASP A 101 4.04 11.69 7.13
CA ASP A 101 4.42 10.54 7.96
C ASP A 101 4.87 9.32 7.13
N THR A 102 4.87 9.44 5.80
CA THR A 102 5.30 8.34 4.90
C THR A 102 6.81 8.13 4.92
N ALA A 103 7.25 6.90 4.68
CA ALA A 103 8.67 6.58 4.50
C ALA A 103 9.29 7.45 3.39
N ALA A 104 8.56 7.69 2.29
CA ALA A 104 9.02 8.55 1.19
C ALA A 104 9.31 9.98 1.64
N ASN A 105 8.45 10.56 2.49
CA ASN A 105 8.69 11.91 3.01
C ASN A 105 9.86 11.96 4.00
N LEU A 106 10.04 10.93 4.81
CA LEU A 106 11.19 10.83 5.73
C LEU A 106 12.51 10.67 4.95
N ILE A 107 12.49 9.91 3.86
CA ILE A 107 13.63 9.80 2.93
C ILE A 107 13.93 11.15 2.29
N ALA A 108 12.91 11.91 1.86
CA ALA A 108 13.10 13.25 1.30
C ALA A 108 13.78 14.21 2.29
N LYS A 109 13.38 14.20 3.56
CA LYS A 109 14.05 14.96 4.63
C LYS A 109 15.52 14.62 4.80
N ALA A 110 15.87 13.34 4.66
CA ALA A 110 17.24 12.86 4.81
C ALA A 110 18.12 13.11 3.56
N LEU A 111 17.50 13.40 2.43
CA LEU A 111 18.15 13.59 1.13
C LEU A 111 17.78 14.97 0.53
N PRO A 112 18.18 16.10 1.16
CA PRO A 112 17.72 17.44 0.78
C PRO A 112 18.20 17.88 -0.63
N ASP A 113 19.22 17.23 -1.19
CA ASP A 113 19.73 17.48 -2.53
C ASP A 113 19.01 16.66 -3.63
N TRP A 114 18.02 15.86 -3.24
CA TRP A 114 17.27 15.01 -4.13
C TRP A 114 15.79 15.40 -4.20
N ARG A 115 15.23 15.32 -5.40
CA ARG A 115 13.78 15.28 -5.59
C ARG A 115 13.32 13.85 -5.37
N VAL A 116 12.46 13.61 -4.38
CA VAL A 116 11.88 12.29 -4.10
C VAL A 116 10.47 12.22 -4.64
N ILE A 117 10.19 11.22 -5.46
CA ILE A 117 8.86 10.94 -6.03
C ILE A 117 8.36 9.62 -5.43
N ASN A 118 7.19 9.63 -4.80
CA ASN A 118 6.51 8.42 -4.32
C ASN A 118 5.50 7.95 -5.39
N ALA A 119 5.95 7.07 -6.29
CA ALA A 119 5.14 6.51 -7.37
C ALA A 119 4.48 5.15 -6.98
N ALA A 120 4.51 4.79 -5.70
CA ALA A 120 3.83 3.61 -5.19
C ALA A 120 2.30 3.78 -5.23
N VAL A 121 1.59 2.69 -5.48
CA VAL A 121 0.12 2.66 -5.53
C VAL A 121 -0.38 1.41 -4.81
N PRO A 122 -1.36 1.52 -3.90
CA PRO A 122 -1.91 0.37 -3.21
C PRO A 122 -2.46 -0.70 -4.16
N GLY A 123 -2.13 -1.97 -3.87
CA GLY A 123 -2.58 -3.11 -4.67
C GLY A 123 -1.79 -3.36 -5.95
N TYR A 124 -0.70 -2.63 -6.20
CA TYR A 124 0.19 -2.94 -7.31
C TYR A 124 0.91 -4.27 -7.10
N SER A 125 1.02 -5.04 -8.17
CA SER A 125 1.89 -6.20 -8.31
C SER A 125 3.15 -5.84 -9.11
N SER A 126 4.07 -6.79 -9.27
CA SER A 126 5.31 -6.58 -10.02
C SER A 126 5.10 -6.04 -11.43
N GLU A 127 4.02 -6.46 -12.10
CA GLU A 127 3.65 -6.00 -13.45
C GLU A 127 3.31 -4.51 -13.48
N ASN A 128 2.47 -4.04 -12.54
CA ASN A 128 2.12 -2.61 -12.43
C ASN A 128 3.34 -1.78 -12.08
N ILE A 129 4.21 -2.31 -11.20
CA ILE A 129 5.44 -1.65 -10.76
C ILE A 129 6.42 -1.53 -11.93
N TYR A 130 6.55 -2.59 -12.76
CA TYR A 130 7.36 -2.51 -13.97
C TYR A 130 6.86 -1.41 -14.92
N ALA A 131 5.55 -1.35 -15.17
CA ALA A 131 4.96 -0.32 -16.00
C ALA A 131 5.10 1.10 -15.39
N THR A 132 5.11 1.21 -14.06
CA THR A 132 5.37 2.47 -13.35
C THR A 132 6.83 2.89 -13.52
N PHE A 133 7.77 1.97 -13.37
CA PHE A 133 9.19 2.24 -13.61
C PHE A 133 9.42 2.78 -15.03
N GLU A 134 8.85 2.14 -16.05
CA GLU A 134 8.99 2.61 -17.45
C GLU A 134 8.47 4.05 -17.63
N GLN A 135 7.42 4.46 -16.90
CA GLN A 135 6.90 5.83 -16.95
C GLN A 135 7.89 6.86 -16.38
N TYR A 136 8.64 6.50 -15.33
CA TYR A 136 9.55 7.42 -14.65
C TYR A 136 11.01 7.26 -15.07
N ARG A 137 11.33 6.30 -15.94
CA ARG A 137 12.68 5.92 -16.34
C ARG A 137 13.53 7.09 -16.83
N GLU A 138 12.93 7.99 -17.63
CA GLU A 138 13.63 9.13 -18.24
C GLU A 138 13.97 10.25 -17.22
N VAL A 139 13.25 10.30 -16.09
CA VAL A 139 13.42 11.38 -15.10
C VAL A 139 14.13 10.91 -13.82
N ALA A 140 14.31 9.61 -13.64
CA ALA A 140 14.92 9.02 -12.46
C ALA A 140 16.44 8.91 -12.62
N ASP A 141 17.20 9.52 -11.71
CA ASP A 141 18.62 9.21 -11.55
C ASP A 141 18.83 7.93 -10.74
N LEU A 142 17.88 7.63 -9.86
CA LEU A 142 17.85 6.40 -9.07
C LEU A 142 16.40 5.95 -8.88
N THR A 143 16.13 4.67 -9.08
CA THR A 143 14.84 4.05 -8.76
C THR A 143 15.03 2.98 -7.70
N VAL A 144 14.22 3.04 -6.64
CA VAL A 144 14.18 2.02 -5.59
C VAL A 144 12.80 1.40 -5.54
N TYR A 145 12.74 0.08 -5.61
CA TYR A 145 11.52 -0.70 -5.45
C TYR A 145 11.51 -1.39 -4.09
N LEU A 146 10.51 -1.07 -3.26
CA LEU A 146 10.24 -1.82 -2.03
C LEU A 146 9.38 -3.03 -2.38
N VAL A 147 10.02 -4.19 -2.43
CA VAL A 147 9.40 -5.48 -2.76
C VAL A 147 8.67 -6.04 -1.55
N THR A 148 7.37 -6.30 -1.69
CA THR A 148 6.54 -6.90 -0.65
C THR A 148 6.08 -8.32 -1.02
N PRO A 149 5.71 -9.18 -0.05
CA PRO A 149 5.34 -10.56 -0.34
C PRO A 149 4.12 -10.71 -1.27
N ASN A 150 3.20 -9.75 -1.26
CA ASN A 150 1.99 -9.76 -2.10
C ASN A 150 2.23 -9.29 -3.54
N ASP A 151 3.41 -8.78 -3.89
CA ASP A 151 3.74 -8.39 -5.27
C ASP A 151 3.75 -9.57 -6.25
N ILE A 152 3.79 -10.81 -5.73
CA ILE A 152 3.65 -12.05 -6.49
C ILE A 152 2.22 -12.31 -6.97
N GLU A 153 1.25 -11.64 -6.37
CA GLU A 153 -0.17 -11.79 -6.69
C GLU A 153 -0.48 -11.23 -8.07
N VAL A 154 -1.52 -11.76 -8.68
CA VAL A 154 -2.07 -11.16 -9.91
C VAL A 154 -2.79 -9.89 -9.52
N SER A 155 -2.39 -8.77 -10.10
CA SER A 155 -3.07 -7.49 -9.86
C SER A 155 -4.52 -7.55 -10.37
N PHE A 156 -5.47 -7.30 -9.48
CA PHE A 156 -6.90 -7.31 -9.81
C PHE A 156 -7.45 -5.89 -9.96
N PRO A 157 -7.65 -5.39 -11.18
CA PRO A 157 -8.36 -4.12 -11.35
C PRO A 157 -9.84 -4.21 -10.93
N ARG A 158 -10.44 -5.41 -10.87
CA ARG A 158 -11.86 -5.59 -10.56
C ARG A 158 -12.16 -5.46 -9.06
N ASP A 159 -11.39 -6.10 -8.20
CA ASP A 159 -11.71 -6.20 -6.78
C ASP A 159 -11.56 -4.87 -6.05
N VAL A 160 -10.63 -4.05 -6.48
CA VAL A 160 -10.42 -2.69 -5.95
C VAL A 160 -11.67 -1.81 -6.11
N PHE A 161 -12.43 -1.96 -7.20
CA PHE A 161 -13.64 -1.17 -7.44
C PHE A 161 -14.91 -1.81 -6.85
N GLU A 162 -14.93 -3.13 -6.66
CA GLU A 162 -16.09 -3.87 -6.16
C GLU A 162 -16.20 -3.89 -4.63
N TYR A 163 -15.07 -3.79 -3.91
CA TYR A 163 -15.03 -3.84 -2.44
C TYR A 163 -15.11 -2.46 -1.75
N ALA A 164 -15.57 -1.42 -2.43
CA ALA A 164 -15.82 -0.14 -1.78
C ALA A 164 -16.90 -0.30 -0.69
N PRO A 165 -16.57 -0.11 0.62
CA PRO A 165 -17.57 -0.17 1.67
C PRO A 165 -18.62 0.90 1.42
N ARG A 166 -19.89 0.55 1.54
CA ARG A 166 -21.01 1.49 1.37
C ARG A 166 -21.44 2.02 2.73
N SER A 167 -21.71 3.29 2.82
CA SER A 167 -22.28 3.85 4.04
C SER A 167 -23.63 3.19 4.34
N GLY A 168 -23.80 2.63 5.54
CA GLY A 168 -25.01 1.92 5.95
C GLY A 168 -24.90 0.39 5.89
N ASP A 169 -23.77 -0.16 5.52
CA ASP A 169 -23.54 -1.61 5.54
C ASP A 169 -23.69 -2.19 6.95
N ILE A 170 -24.25 -3.40 7.01
CA ILE A 170 -24.39 -4.15 8.26
C ILE A 170 -23.04 -4.78 8.59
N MET A 171 -22.38 -4.35 9.69
CA MET A 171 -21.05 -4.83 10.08
C MET A 171 -20.95 -6.34 10.15
N THR A 172 -21.96 -7.01 10.68
CA THR A 172 -22.00 -8.48 10.75
C THR A 172 -21.88 -9.13 9.37
N LEU A 173 -22.54 -8.56 8.35
CA LEU A 173 -22.46 -9.07 6.98
C LEU A 173 -21.10 -8.77 6.35
N GLU A 174 -20.53 -7.61 6.61
CA GLU A 174 -19.21 -7.25 6.11
C GLU A 174 -18.10 -8.10 6.73
N TYR A 175 -18.21 -8.44 8.01
CA TYR A 175 -17.33 -9.43 8.63
C TYR A 175 -17.41 -10.80 7.95
N LEU A 176 -18.61 -11.27 7.65
CA LEU A 176 -18.79 -12.54 6.93
C LEU A 176 -18.21 -12.48 5.51
N ARG A 177 -18.41 -11.37 4.81
CA ARG A 177 -17.80 -11.14 3.49
C ARG A 177 -16.27 -11.12 3.56
N MET A 178 -15.72 -10.44 4.56
CA MET A 178 -14.28 -10.40 4.77
C MET A 178 -13.70 -11.80 5.05
N ILE A 179 -14.33 -12.57 5.94
CA ILE A 179 -13.94 -13.96 6.21
C ILE A 179 -14.03 -14.79 4.93
N TYR A 180 -15.09 -14.63 4.14
CA TYR A 180 -15.25 -15.32 2.87
C TYR A 180 -14.16 -14.90 1.85
N ALA A 181 -13.88 -13.63 1.72
CA ALA A 181 -12.84 -13.12 0.82
C ALA A 181 -11.44 -13.64 1.19
N TYR A 182 -11.10 -13.65 2.49
CA TYR A 182 -9.83 -14.23 2.96
C TYR A 182 -9.75 -15.77 2.79
N ALA A 183 -10.88 -16.45 2.67
CA ALA A 183 -10.92 -17.89 2.40
C ALA A 183 -10.78 -18.23 0.91
N GLN A 184 -10.86 -17.24 0.01
CA GLN A 184 -10.68 -17.47 -1.42
C GLN A 184 -9.19 -17.63 -1.75
N PRO A 185 -8.84 -18.55 -2.66
CA PRO A 185 -7.46 -18.67 -3.12
C PRO A 185 -7.04 -17.41 -3.88
N ILE A 186 -5.90 -16.84 -3.48
CA ILE A 186 -5.28 -15.73 -4.20
C ILE A 186 -4.50 -16.31 -5.39
N GLU A 187 -4.71 -15.75 -6.58
CA GLU A 187 -3.96 -16.15 -7.76
C GLU A 187 -2.55 -15.57 -7.70
N HIS A 188 -1.55 -16.44 -7.78
CA HIS A 188 -0.14 -16.06 -7.80
C HIS A 188 0.45 -16.26 -9.19
N ALA A 189 1.32 -15.36 -9.60
CA ALA A 189 2.06 -15.43 -10.86
C ALA A 189 3.58 -15.47 -10.64
N PRO A 190 4.13 -16.54 -10.00
CA PRO A 190 5.52 -16.54 -9.54
C PRO A 190 6.54 -16.42 -10.68
N VAL A 191 6.28 -16.99 -11.84
CA VAL A 191 7.19 -16.88 -13.00
C VAL A 191 7.23 -15.46 -13.53
N ARG A 192 6.07 -14.81 -13.67
CA ARG A 192 5.98 -13.41 -14.10
C ARG A 192 6.67 -12.49 -13.09
N TYR A 193 6.36 -12.65 -11.82
CA TYR A 193 6.95 -11.90 -10.72
C TYR A 193 8.50 -11.95 -10.77
N LEU A 194 9.09 -13.14 -10.82
CA LEU A 194 10.54 -13.28 -10.86
C LEU A 194 11.15 -12.66 -12.13
N ASN A 195 10.48 -12.79 -13.27
CA ASN A 195 10.91 -12.17 -14.53
C ASN A 195 10.86 -10.64 -14.43
N ASP A 196 9.82 -10.07 -13.85
CA ASP A 196 9.70 -8.62 -13.67
C ASP A 196 10.77 -8.07 -12.73
N LEU A 197 11.03 -8.75 -11.60
CA LEU A 197 12.12 -8.38 -10.69
C LEU A 197 13.50 -8.44 -11.38
N TYR A 198 13.74 -9.50 -12.16
CA TYR A 198 14.99 -9.62 -12.90
C TYR A 198 15.15 -8.51 -13.94
N ARG A 199 14.11 -8.20 -14.72
CA ARG A 199 14.11 -7.11 -15.71
C ARG A 199 14.34 -5.74 -15.06
N LEU A 200 13.68 -5.47 -13.94
CA LEU A 200 13.86 -4.24 -13.15
C LEU A 200 15.31 -4.11 -12.67
N HIS A 201 15.87 -5.19 -12.11
CA HIS A 201 17.26 -5.23 -11.68
C HIS A 201 18.24 -4.99 -12.83
N GLN A 202 18.04 -5.63 -13.99
CA GLN A 202 18.87 -5.41 -15.18
C GLN A 202 18.76 -3.97 -15.73
N ALA A 203 17.63 -3.31 -15.49
CA ALA A 203 17.42 -1.91 -15.84
C ALA A 203 18.01 -0.91 -14.81
N GLY A 204 18.69 -1.41 -13.76
CA GLY A 204 19.35 -0.59 -12.74
C GLY A 204 18.44 -0.21 -11.55
N VAL A 205 17.24 -0.80 -11.44
CA VAL A 205 16.37 -0.58 -10.28
C VAL A 205 16.97 -1.29 -9.06
N ILE A 206 17.08 -0.58 -7.97
CA ILE A 206 17.51 -1.12 -6.69
C ILE A 206 16.32 -1.81 -6.02
N LEU A 207 16.41 -3.11 -5.85
CA LEU A 207 15.41 -3.89 -5.14
C LEU A 207 15.72 -3.90 -3.65
N VAL A 208 14.74 -3.51 -2.84
CA VAL A 208 14.80 -3.58 -1.37
C VAL A 208 13.59 -4.39 -0.92
N GLY A 209 13.75 -5.32 -0.01
CA GLY A 209 12.61 -6.10 0.49
C GLY A 209 12.85 -6.62 1.90
N PHE A 210 11.79 -7.11 2.53
CA PHE A 210 11.87 -7.62 3.89
C PHE A 210 12.62 -8.95 3.93
N GLU A 211 13.48 -9.13 4.95
CA GLU A 211 14.31 -10.33 5.12
C GLU A 211 13.49 -11.62 5.29
N ASP A 212 12.26 -11.50 5.77
CA ASP A 212 11.31 -12.61 5.93
C ASP A 212 10.48 -12.91 4.67
N ASN A 213 10.72 -12.19 3.56
CA ASN A 213 10.07 -12.46 2.29
C ASN A 213 10.79 -13.63 1.58
N PRO A 214 10.18 -14.83 1.51
CA PRO A 214 10.83 -16.02 0.95
C PRO A 214 11.02 -15.95 -0.57
N THR A 215 10.32 -15.02 -1.24
CA THR A 215 10.39 -14.86 -2.70
C THR A 215 11.35 -13.75 -3.13
N LEU A 216 12.02 -13.08 -2.17
CA LEU A 216 12.96 -12.00 -2.45
C LEU A 216 14.24 -12.54 -3.10
N PRO A 217 14.67 -12.02 -4.27
CA PRO A 217 15.90 -12.45 -4.92
C PRO A 217 17.15 -12.19 -4.05
N HIS A 218 18.18 -13.02 -4.20
CA HIS A 218 19.42 -12.90 -3.43
C HIS A 218 20.22 -11.62 -3.71
N TYR A 219 19.97 -10.97 -4.86
CA TYR A 219 20.61 -9.70 -5.25
C TYR A 219 19.85 -8.46 -4.73
N ALA A 220 18.72 -8.64 -4.06
CA ALA A 220 18.00 -7.53 -3.42
C ALA A 220 18.61 -7.18 -2.06
N TYR A 221 18.56 -5.89 -1.71
CA TYR A 221 18.87 -5.44 -0.36
C TYR A 221 17.78 -5.90 0.61
N LYS A 222 18.19 -6.31 1.79
CA LYS A 222 17.28 -6.80 2.82
C LYS A 222 17.15 -5.78 3.93
N ILE A 223 15.91 -5.55 4.35
CA ILE A 223 15.57 -4.76 5.52
C ILE A 223 14.74 -5.61 6.49
N SER A 224 14.83 -5.30 7.76
CA SER A 224 13.97 -5.93 8.78
C SER A 224 12.53 -5.46 8.60
N ARG A 225 11.59 -6.35 8.90
CA ARG A 225 10.19 -5.98 8.93
C ARG A 225 9.92 -4.97 10.05
N TYR A 226 9.03 -4.03 9.78
CA TYR A 226 8.58 -3.06 10.79
C TYR A 226 7.86 -3.76 11.97
N SER A 227 8.00 -3.18 13.15
CA SER A 227 7.49 -3.73 14.41
C SER A 227 6.03 -3.35 14.68
N GLU A 228 5.58 -2.20 14.17
CA GLU A 228 4.24 -1.67 14.41
C GLU A 228 3.39 -1.61 13.14
N THR A 229 2.15 -2.10 13.28
CA THR A 229 1.10 -2.04 12.25
C THR A 229 -0.02 -1.08 12.65
N LEU A 230 -0.86 -0.69 11.69
CA LEU A 230 -2.02 0.18 11.93
C LEU A 230 -3.00 -0.43 12.93
N SER A 231 -3.21 -1.75 12.86
CA SER A 231 -4.01 -2.50 13.81
C SER A 231 -3.66 -3.99 13.77
N MET A 232 -4.23 -4.78 14.68
CA MET A 232 -4.09 -6.23 14.67
C MET A 232 -4.56 -6.89 13.36
N PHE A 233 -5.44 -6.22 12.60
CA PHE A 233 -6.07 -6.74 11.38
C PHE A 233 -5.69 -5.99 10.11
N ASP A 234 -5.03 -4.84 10.27
CA ASP A 234 -4.43 -4.10 9.17
C ASP A 234 -2.90 -4.17 9.30
N GLY A 235 -2.30 -5.10 8.59
CA GLY A 235 -0.86 -5.35 8.61
C GLY A 235 0.00 -4.26 7.97
N HIS A 236 -0.60 -3.15 7.49
CA HIS A 236 0.18 -2.02 6.97
C HIS A 236 0.95 -1.33 8.09
N PRO A 237 2.13 -0.75 7.79
CA PRO A 237 2.95 -0.09 8.80
C PRO A 237 2.25 1.14 9.39
N SER A 238 2.29 1.27 10.72
CA SER A 238 1.91 2.49 11.44
C SER A 238 2.87 3.64 11.09
N ILE A 239 2.67 4.82 11.70
CA ILE A 239 3.65 5.93 11.59
C ILE A 239 5.05 5.46 12.03
N GLU A 240 5.15 4.69 13.10
CA GLU A 240 6.44 4.16 13.57
C GLU A 240 6.99 3.12 12.59
N GLY A 241 6.15 2.22 12.07
CA GLY A 241 6.55 1.29 11.02
C GLY A 241 7.06 1.99 9.75
N GLN A 242 6.47 3.12 9.37
CA GLN A 242 6.98 3.95 8.26
C GLN A 242 8.37 4.56 8.58
N ARG A 243 8.62 4.95 9.84
CA ARG A 243 9.95 5.44 10.30
C ARG A 243 11.00 4.34 10.24
N GLU A 244 10.68 3.14 10.69
CA GLU A 244 11.58 1.99 10.64
C GLU A 244 11.98 1.62 9.20
N ILE A 245 11.00 1.60 8.27
CA ILE A 245 11.25 1.39 6.84
C ILE A 245 12.15 2.50 6.30
N ALA A 246 11.81 3.77 6.58
CA ALA A 246 12.57 4.91 6.08
C ALA A 246 14.02 4.88 6.55
N ALA A 247 14.27 4.62 7.84
CA ALA A 247 15.61 4.60 8.42
C ALA A 247 16.53 3.59 7.71
N GLN A 248 16.02 2.40 7.44
CA GLN A 248 16.76 1.36 6.74
C GLN A 248 16.99 1.70 5.26
N MET A 249 15.95 2.19 4.56
CA MET A 249 16.07 2.60 3.15
C MET A 249 17.02 3.78 2.97
N ILE A 250 17.03 4.76 3.88
CA ILE A 250 17.97 5.89 3.88
C ILE A 250 19.41 5.37 3.90
N GLY A 251 19.72 4.43 4.79
CA GLY A 251 21.05 3.84 4.87
C GLY A 251 21.51 3.19 3.55
N ILE A 252 20.61 2.44 2.90
CA ILE A 252 20.90 1.81 1.61
C ILE A 252 21.12 2.87 0.53
N VAL A 253 20.21 3.85 0.41
CA VAL A 253 20.28 4.90 -0.62
C VAL A 253 21.53 5.74 -0.43
N GLN A 254 21.86 6.16 0.80
CA GLN A 254 23.08 6.94 1.08
C GLN A 254 24.35 6.18 0.71
N ALA A 255 24.41 4.88 0.99
CA ALA A 255 25.55 4.06 0.58
C ALA A 255 25.70 4.00 -0.94
N LEU A 256 24.60 3.90 -1.68
CA LEU A 256 24.60 3.86 -3.15
C LEU A 256 25.00 5.19 -3.80
N ILE A 257 24.60 6.32 -3.23
CA ILE A 257 24.91 7.63 -3.80
C ILE A 257 26.31 8.15 -3.43
N ALA A 258 26.98 7.53 -2.47
CA ALA A 258 28.35 7.84 -2.05
C ALA A 258 29.41 7.16 -2.94
N THR A 259 29.00 6.17 -3.74
CA THR A 259 29.87 5.44 -4.70
C THR A 259 29.88 6.10 -6.07
#